data_98f7cc26e6a1cb55fcc3d37d3ba03a2e
#
_entry.id   98f7cc26e6a1cb55fcc3d37d3ba03a2e
#
_cell.length_a   1.000
_cell.length_b   1.000
_cell.length_c   1.000
_cell.angle_alpha   90.00
_cell.angle_beta   90.00
_cell.angle_gamma   90.00
#
_symmetry.space_group_name_H-M   'P 1'
#
loop_
_entity.id
_entity.type
_entity.pdbx_description
1 polymer ?
#
loop_
_entity_poly.entity_id
_entity_poly.type
_entity_poly.pdbx_seq_one_letter_code
_entity_poly.pdbx_strand_id
1 'polypeptide(L)'
;MDYPPEHIVNQSGPVGDLKITYGGAPDQVIEFYGSTSNPTVLVLIHGGFWRPTIDRSHLQPLAFALSAQGFYVALIEYQRLPGRPYQSLDDVLAALSAIVDKKVILFGHSAGGQLAILAARKITNCIGVIAASPVADLQAGEKENLGDGAINLYLGGSAQNFQDLDPVLLSPPSCRVEIMHTQKDFIPLNVAKNYYEQHKSNSSKIDFTLLADSDHYTLIDPRGAGLVQLVKAVNKVLMNKIGEG
;
A
#
# COMPACT_ATOMS: atom_id res chain seq x y z
N MET A 1 -12.85 11.82 16.63
CA MET A 1 -12.71 11.21 15.30
C MET A 1 -13.31 9.83 15.37
N ASP A 2 -14.34 9.56 14.58
CA ASP A 2 -14.89 8.22 14.50
C ASP A 2 -13.85 7.35 13.79
N TYR A 3 -13.22 6.47 14.57
CA TYR A 3 -12.38 5.42 14.02
C TYR A 3 -13.24 4.48 13.15
N PRO A 4 -12.60 3.75 12.23
CA PRO A 4 -13.26 2.97 11.20
C PRO A 4 -14.40 2.14 11.73
N PRO A 5 -15.35 1.85 10.88
CA PRO A 5 -16.31 0.80 11.20
C PRO A 5 -15.51 -0.44 11.62
N GLU A 6 -15.63 -0.83 12.90
CA GLU A 6 -14.95 -2.01 13.47
C GLU A 6 -15.08 -3.25 12.58
N HIS A 7 -16.15 -3.31 11.77
CA HIS A 7 -16.42 -4.41 10.86
C HIS A 7 -15.44 -4.57 9.69
N ILE A 8 -14.63 -3.55 9.35
CA ILE A 8 -13.61 -3.70 8.28
C ILE A 8 -12.24 -4.03 8.86
N VAL A 9 -11.83 -3.34 9.94
CA VAL A 9 -10.50 -3.57 10.54
C VAL A 9 -10.44 -4.90 11.29
N ASN A 10 -11.58 -5.35 11.84
CA ASN A 10 -11.70 -6.62 12.56
C ASN A 10 -12.20 -7.79 11.69
N GLN A 11 -12.42 -7.57 10.38
CA GLN A 11 -12.77 -8.68 9.50
C GLN A 11 -11.53 -9.52 9.18
N SER A 12 -11.72 -10.82 9.08
CA SER A 12 -10.78 -11.74 8.46
C SER A 12 -11.46 -12.43 7.29
N GLY A 13 -10.67 -12.81 6.29
CA GLY A 13 -11.15 -13.52 5.12
C GLY A 13 -10.62 -14.96 5.06
N PRO A 14 -10.88 -15.66 3.96
CA PRO A 14 -10.23 -16.93 3.68
C PRO A 14 -8.71 -16.77 3.73
N VAL A 15 -8.03 -17.73 4.35
CA VAL A 15 -6.56 -17.79 4.31
C VAL A 15 -6.08 -18.10 2.89
N GLY A 16 -4.85 -17.69 2.58
CA GLY A 16 -4.26 -17.94 1.26
C GLY A 16 -4.07 -19.42 0.93
N ASP A 17 -3.96 -19.73 -0.35
CA ASP A 17 -3.71 -21.07 -0.87
C ASP A 17 -2.32 -21.59 -0.44
N LEU A 18 -1.37 -20.67 -0.25
CA LEU A 18 -0.01 -20.95 0.22
C LEU A 18 0.41 -19.85 1.19
N LYS A 19 1.08 -20.24 2.27
CA LYS A 19 1.73 -19.33 3.22
C LYS A 19 3.21 -19.67 3.33
N ILE A 20 4.07 -18.69 3.18
CA ILE A 20 5.52 -18.82 3.40
C ILE A 20 6.01 -17.83 4.45
N THR A 21 7.15 -18.13 5.07
CA THR A 21 7.91 -17.19 5.88
C THR A 21 9.07 -16.62 5.06
N TYR A 22 9.35 -15.33 5.17
CA TYR A 22 10.50 -14.70 4.50
C TYR A 22 11.59 -14.26 5.49
N GLY A 23 11.40 -14.54 6.78
CA GLY A 23 12.34 -14.25 7.86
C GLY A 23 12.02 -15.02 9.12
N GLY A 24 12.69 -14.67 10.24
CA GLY A 24 12.57 -15.38 11.51
C GLY A 24 11.52 -14.83 12.48
N ALA A 25 10.98 -13.64 12.23
CA ALA A 25 9.94 -13.05 13.08
C ALA A 25 8.54 -13.57 12.71
N PRO A 26 7.60 -13.66 13.67
CA PRO A 26 6.23 -14.13 13.40
C PRO A 26 5.48 -13.33 12.33
N ASP A 27 5.77 -12.02 12.23
CA ASP A 27 5.17 -11.12 11.24
C ASP A 27 5.84 -11.17 9.85
N GLN A 28 6.91 -11.96 9.69
CA GLN A 28 7.61 -12.08 8.41
C GLN A 28 7.00 -13.21 7.56
N VAL A 29 5.76 -13.00 7.10
CA VAL A 29 5.00 -13.99 6.33
C VAL A 29 4.35 -13.38 5.08
N ILE A 30 4.14 -14.22 4.07
CA ILE A 30 3.38 -13.91 2.85
C ILE A 30 2.30 -14.97 2.69
N GLU A 31 1.07 -14.54 2.43
CA GLU A 31 -0.02 -15.40 1.99
C GLU A 31 -0.28 -15.18 0.50
N PHE A 32 -0.33 -16.26 -0.27
CA PHE A 32 -0.59 -16.21 -1.70
C PHE A 32 -2.00 -16.71 -2.02
N TYR A 33 -2.65 -16.07 -2.99
CA TYR A 33 -3.98 -16.41 -3.48
C TYR A 33 -3.97 -16.49 -5.00
N GLY A 34 -4.63 -17.49 -5.56
CA GLY A 34 -4.78 -17.65 -7.00
C GLY A 34 -3.62 -18.38 -7.68
N SER A 35 -3.57 -18.31 -9.00
CA SER A 35 -2.68 -19.15 -9.80
C SER A 35 -1.25 -18.61 -9.92
N THR A 36 -0.28 -19.46 -9.58
CA THR A 36 1.16 -19.20 -9.76
C THR A 36 1.58 -19.07 -11.23
N SER A 37 0.74 -19.48 -12.18
CA SER A 37 1.04 -19.34 -13.62
C SER A 37 1.01 -17.89 -14.10
N ASN A 38 0.37 -16.99 -13.37
CA ASN A 38 0.35 -15.57 -13.73
C ASN A 38 1.77 -14.97 -13.62
N PRO A 39 2.29 -14.30 -14.67
CA PRO A 39 3.64 -13.73 -14.67
C PRO A 39 3.79 -12.50 -13.78
N THR A 40 2.67 -11.92 -13.31
CA THR A 40 2.63 -10.73 -12.45
C THR A 40 1.94 -11.05 -11.14
N VAL A 41 2.54 -10.60 -10.05
CA VAL A 41 1.99 -10.69 -8.69
C VAL A 41 1.48 -9.32 -8.27
N LEU A 42 0.24 -9.26 -7.80
CA LEU A 42 -0.30 -8.09 -7.10
C LEU A 42 0.01 -8.24 -5.60
N VAL A 43 0.95 -7.43 -5.12
CA VAL A 43 1.38 -7.47 -3.71
C VAL A 43 0.57 -6.48 -2.90
N LEU A 44 -0.13 -6.94 -1.88
CA LEU A 44 -0.91 -6.11 -0.97
C LEU A 44 -0.12 -5.80 0.30
N ILE A 45 -0.01 -4.50 0.61
CA ILE A 45 0.67 -3.96 1.81
C ILE A 45 -0.38 -3.22 2.64
N HIS A 46 -0.66 -3.75 3.82
CA HIS A 46 -1.73 -3.24 4.66
C HIS A 46 -1.37 -1.93 5.37
N GLY A 47 -2.41 -1.21 5.78
CA GLY A 47 -2.33 -0.02 6.62
C GLY A 47 -2.42 -0.31 8.11
N GLY A 48 -2.97 0.65 8.86
CA GLY A 48 -3.18 0.54 10.31
C GLY A 48 -2.23 1.41 11.12
N PHE A 49 -1.80 2.55 10.58
CA PHE A 49 -0.94 3.52 11.25
C PHE A 49 0.38 2.93 11.79
N TRP A 50 0.91 1.88 11.14
CA TRP A 50 2.08 1.12 11.59
C TRP A 50 1.96 0.61 13.05
N ARG A 51 0.73 0.46 13.57
CA ARG A 51 0.48 -0.01 14.94
C ARG A 51 0.62 -1.53 15.02
N PRO A 52 1.30 -2.07 16.04
CA PRO A 52 1.48 -3.53 16.22
C PRO A 52 0.16 -4.31 16.33
N THR A 53 -0.92 -3.65 16.74
CA THR A 53 -2.24 -4.26 16.96
C THR A 53 -3.05 -4.47 15.70
N ILE A 54 -2.61 -3.96 14.54
CA ILE A 54 -3.34 -4.08 13.27
C ILE A 54 -2.47 -4.85 12.29
N ASP A 55 -2.88 -6.04 11.96
CA ASP A 55 -2.19 -6.93 11.03
C ASP A 55 -2.85 -6.95 9.63
N ARG A 56 -2.33 -7.81 8.74
CA ARG A 56 -2.81 -7.96 7.37
C ARG A 56 -4.20 -8.57 7.23
N SER A 57 -4.76 -9.19 8.28
CA SER A 57 -5.97 -10.03 8.17
C SER A 57 -7.17 -9.29 7.60
N HIS A 58 -7.27 -7.98 7.88
CA HIS A 58 -8.33 -7.14 7.33
C HIS A 58 -8.27 -6.97 5.79
N LEU A 59 -7.14 -7.28 5.13
CA LEU A 59 -7.02 -7.32 3.67
C LEU A 59 -7.24 -8.72 3.06
N GLN A 60 -7.40 -9.77 3.86
CA GLN A 60 -7.67 -11.12 3.35
C GLN A 60 -8.93 -11.18 2.46
N PRO A 61 -10.07 -10.53 2.82
CA PRO A 61 -11.24 -10.50 1.94
C PRO A 61 -10.95 -9.87 0.58
N LEU A 62 -10.16 -8.79 0.54
CA LEU A 62 -9.75 -8.14 -0.70
C LEU A 62 -8.82 -9.04 -1.52
N ALA A 63 -7.84 -9.68 -0.88
CA ALA A 63 -6.91 -10.60 -1.54
C ALA A 63 -7.66 -11.78 -2.20
N PHE A 64 -8.62 -12.36 -1.49
CA PHE A 64 -9.49 -13.42 -2.00
C PHE A 64 -10.34 -12.92 -3.18
N ALA A 65 -10.97 -11.75 -3.07
CA ALA A 65 -11.79 -11.19 -4.15
C ALA A 65 -10.96 -10.89 -5.41
N LEU A 66 -9.74 -10.39 -5.26
CA LEU A 66 -8.83 -10.14 -6.39
C LEU A 66 -8.38 -11.45 -7.05
N SER A 67 -8.11 -12.50 -6.27
CA SER A 67 -7.77 -13.81 -6.85
C SER A 67 -8.93 -14.40 -7.65
N ALA A 68 -10.17 -14.19 -7.20
CA ALA A 68 -11.36 -14.57 -7.93
C ALA A 68 -11.55 -13.78 -9.25
N GLN A 69 -10.90 -12.60 -9.38
CA GLN A 69 -10.82 -11.85 -10.65
C GLN A 69 -9.66 -12.33 -11.56
N GLY A 70 -8.95 -13.39 -11.18
CA GLY A 70 -7.86 -13.97 -11.94
C GLY A 70 -6.47 -13.40 -11.64
N PHE A 71 -6.32 -12.55 -10.64
CA PHE A 71 -4.99 -12.06 -10.22
C PHE A 71 -4.27 -13.11 -9.36
N TYR A 72 -2.95 -13.17 -9.48
CA TYR A 72 -2.09 -13.82 -8.50
C TYR A 72 -1.72 -12.80 -7.44
N VAL A 73 -2.13 -13.01 -6.21
CA VAL A 73 -2.04 -12.03 -5.13
C VAL A 73 -1.09 -12.52 -4.05
N ALA A 74 -0.23 -11.63 -3.56
CA ALA A 74 0.61 -11.84 -2.39
C ALA A 74 0.21 -10.83 -1.31
N LEU A 75 -0.34 -11.28 -0.20
CA LEU A 75 -0.65 -10.46 0.96
C LEU A 75 0.49 -10.59 1.97
N ILE A 76 1.25 -9.50 2.15
CA ILE A 76 2.41 -9.51 3.04
C ILE A 76 2.05 -8.97 4.43
N GLU A 77 2.70 -9.53 5.44
CA GLU A 77 2.76 -9.01 6.79
C GLU A 77 4.17 -8.47 7.03
N TYR A 78 4.31 -7.48 7.90
CA TYR A 78 5.59 -6.86 8.24
C TYR A 78 5.60 -6.41 9.71
N GLN A 79 6.77 -6.33 10.32
CA GLN A 79 6.92 -5.87 11.70
C GLN A 79 6.59 -4.38 11.83
N ARG A 80 5.82 -4.03 12.83
CA ARG A 80 5.38 -2.66 13.17
C ARG A 80 5.89 -2.32 14.56
N LEU A 81 7.17 -1.96 14.63
CA LEU A 81 7.88 -1.68 15.88
C LEU A 81 7.95 -0.16 16.11
N PRO A 82 7.30 0.39 17.15
CA PRO A 82 7.39 1.81 17.46
C PRO A 82 8.85 2.28 17.57
N GLY A 83 9.15 3.41 16.91
CA GLY A 83 10.51 3.97 16.85
C GLY A 83 11.50 3.21 15.99
N ARG A 84 11.04 2.21 15.20
CA ARG A 84 11.89 1.45 14.27
C ARG A 84 11.32 1.44 12.85
N PRO A 85 11.16 2.59 12.21
CA PRO A 85 10.44 2.70 10.94
C PRO A 85 11.14 1.95 9.80
N TYR A 86 12.46 1.87 9.81
CA TYR A 86 13.23 1.15 8.79
C TYR A 86 12.93 -0.35 8.81
N GLN A 87 12.62 -0.94 9.98
CA GLN A 87 12.29 -2.37 10.06
C GLN A 87 11.06 -2.73 9.21
N SER A 88 10.02 -1.87 9.22
CA SER A 88 8.83 -2.11 8.38
C SER A 88 9.18 -2.07 6.89
N LEU A 89 10.01 -1.13 6.45
CA LEU A 89 10.44 -1.05 5.05
C LEU A 89 11.35 -2.22 4.67
N ASP A 90 12.30 -2.60 5.53
CA ASP A 90 13.21 -3.71 5.31
C ASP A 90 12.45 -5.04 5.21
N ASP A 91 11.42 -5.23 6.03
CA ASP A 91 10.55 -6.41 5.97
C ASP A 91 9.77 -6.45 4.65
N VAL A 92 9.21 -5.31 4.21
CA VAL A 92 8.54 -5.22 2.90
C VAL A 92 9.50 -5.59 1.77
N LEU A 93 10.73 -5.08 1.79
CA LEU A 93 11.75 -5.39 0.78
C LEU A 93 12.18 -6.86 0.83
N ALA A 94 12.32 -7.44 2.02
CA ALA A 94 12.63 -8.86 2.19
C ALA A 94 11.49 -9.75 1.66
N ALA A 95 10.24 -9.40 1.94
CA ALA A 95 9.08 -10.09 1.38
C ALA A 95 9.06 -10.03 -0.16
N LEU A 96 9.33 -8.85 -0.74
CA LEU A 96 9.41 -8.67 -2.20
C LEU A 96 10.56 -9.49 -2.80
N SER A 97 11.69 -9.62 -2.11
CA SER A 97 12.83 -10.43 -2.55
C SER A 97 12.53 -11.94 -2.53
N ALA A 98 11.56 -12.38 -1.71
CA ALA A 98 11.10 -13.77 -1.70
C ALA A 98 10.14 -14.09 -2.86
N ILE A 99 9.63 -13.07 -3.57
CA ILE A 99 8.80 -13.22 -4.78
C ILE A 99 9.72 -13.23 -6.00
N VAL A 100 10.31 -14.39 -6.28
CA VAL A 100 11.29 -14.55 -7.36
C VAL A 100 10.64 -14.68 -8.74
N ASP A 101 11.36 -14.25 -9.79
CA ASP A 101 11.01 -14.45 -11.21
C ASP A 101 9.63 -13.92 -11.63
N LYS A 102 9.10 -12.94 -10.90
CA LYS A 102 7.83 -12.29 -11.19
C LYS A 102 7.98 -10.79 -11.34
N LYS A 103 7.12 -10.20 -12.17
CA LYS A 103 6.85 -8.76 -12.11
C LYS A 103 5.89 -8.51 -10.94
N VAL A 104 6.03 -7.37 -10.29
CA VAL A 104 5.15 -7.02 -9.18
C VAL A 104 4.42 -5.69 -9.44
N ILE A 105 3.16 -5.64 -9.05
CA ILE A 105 2.40 -4.42 -8.86
C ILE A 105 2.18 -4.29 -7.36
N LEU A 106 2.57 -3.17 -6.77
CA LEU A 106 2.39 -2.93 -5.34
C LEU A 106 1.08 -2.18 -5.11
N PHE A 107 0.19 -2.76 -4.33
CA PHE A 107 -0.96 -2.08 -3.77
C PHE A 107 -0.66 -1.80 -2.30
N GLY A 108 -0.74 -0.54 -1.90
CA GLY A 108 -0.58 -0.16 -0.50
C GLY A 108 -1.74 0.70 -0.03
N HIS A 109 -2.35 0.34 1.09
CA HIS A 109 -3.43 1.09 1.70
C HIS A 109 -2.93 1.91 2.89
N SER A 110 -3.28 3.21 2.94
CA SER A 110 -2.97 4.07 4.09
C SER A 110 -1.45 4.09 4.39
N ALA A 111 -1.01 3.70 5.58
CA ALA A 111 0.39 3.50 5.95
C ALA A 111 1.13 2.53 5.01
N GLY A 112 0.44 1.49 4.52
CA GLY A 112 0.98 0.59 3.49
C GLY A 112 1.23 1.27 2.15
N GLY A 113 0.50 2.34 1.84
CA GLY A 113 0.73 3.17 0.65
C GLY A 113 2.05 3.91 0.70
N GLN A 114 2.44 4.42 1.86
CA GLN A 114 3.77 4.99 2.09
C GLN A 114 4.86 3.94 1.84
N LEU A 115 4.73 2.76 2.43
CA LEU A 115 5.70 1.67 2.26
C LEU A 115 5.78 1.18 0.81
N ALA A 116 4.63 1.10 0.09
CA ALA A 116 4.59 0.70 -1.31
C ALA A 116 5.39 1.66 -2.22
N ILE A 117 5.21 2.97 -2.03
CA ILE A 117 5.95 3.99 -2.80
C ILE A 117 7.44 3.89 -2.50
N LEU A 118 7.83 3.77 -1.23
CA LEU A 118 9.24 3.65 -0.83
C LEU A 118 9.89 2.38 -1.38
N ALA A 119 9.20 1.23 -1.25
CA ALA A 119 9.72 -0.06 -1.72
C ALA A 119 9.90 -0.10 -3.24
N ALA A 120 8.95 0.47 -4.01
CA ALA A 120 9.02 0.52 -5.47
C ALA A 120 10.26 1.28 -6.00
N ARG A 121 10.82 2.19 -5.21
CA ARG A 121 12.06 2.92 -5.57
C ARG A 121 13.32 2.06 -5.43
N LYS A 122 13.24 0.95 -4.70
CA LYS A 122 14.38 0.11 -4.32
C LYS A 122 14.44 -1.22 -5.09
N ILE A 123 13.40 -1.55 -5.87
CA ILE A 123 13.32 -2.81 -6.63
C ILE A 123 13.17 -2.54 -8.13
N THR A 124 13.67 -3.45 -8.96
CA THR A 124 13.71 -3.29 -10.43
C THR A 124 12.57 -3.99 -11.15
N ASN A 125 11.91 -4.96 -10.51
CA ASN A 125 10.83 -5.74 -11.08
C ASN A 125 9.42 -5.15 -10.81
N CYS A 126 9.33 -3.98 -10.16
CA CYS A 126 8.08 -3.25 -9.96
C CYS A 126 7.64 -2.59 -11.26
N ILE A 127 6.41 -2.87 -11.69
CA ILE A 127 5.82 -2.31 -12.90
C ILE A 127 4.74 -1.27 -12.61
N GLY A 128 4.29 -1.15 -11.37
CA GLY A 128 3.36 -0.12 -10.95
C GLY A 128 3.10 -0.13 -9.46
N VAL A 129 2.69 1.02 -8.95
CA VAL A 129 2.22 1.22 -7.57
C VAL A 129 0.79 1.76 -7.62
N ILE A 130 -0.08 1.19 -6.81
CA ILE A 130 -1.42 1.70 -6.54
C ILE A 130 -1.46 2.04 -5.07
N ALA A 131 -1.43 3.34 -4.76
CA ALA A 131 -1.42 3.85 -3.41
C ALA A 131 -2.83 4.35 -3.04
N ALA A 132 -3.51 3.59 -2.20
CA ALA A 132 -4.88 3.86 -1.77
C ALA A 132 -4.87 4.65 -0.46
N SER A 133 -5.34 5.89 -0.51
CA SER A 133 -5.29 6.88 0.59
C SER A 133 -3.95 6.89 1.33
N PRO A 134 -2.82 7.04 0.61
CA PRO A 134 -1.50 6.86 1.22
C PRO A 134 -1.15 7.99 2.19
N VAL A 135 -0.39 7.66 3.24
CA VAL A 135 0.33 8.65 4.04
C VAL A 135 1.62 9.00 3.31
N ALA A 136 1.51 9.80 2.23
CA ALA A 136 2.61 10.06 1.32
C ALA A 136 3.38 11.38 1.61
N ASP A 137 2.92 12.15 2.61
CA ASP A 137 3.58 13.32 3.19
C ASP A 137 3.54 13.19 4.71
N LEU A 138 4.65 12.68 5.28
CA LEU A 138 4.75 12.42 6.71
C LEU A 138 4.74 13.72 7.52
N GLN A 139 5.36 14.78 7.01
CA GLN A 139 5.40 16.07 7.71
C GLN A 139 4.01 16.72 7.74
N ALA A 140 3.25 16.65 6.64
CA ALA A 140 1.87 17.13 6.64
C ALA A 140 1.00 16.30 7.58
N GLY A 141 1.11 14.98 7.56
CA GLY A 141 0.37 14.09 8.47
C GLY A 141 0.72 14.32 9.94
N GLU A 142 1.99 14.61 10.28
CA GLU A 142 2.42 14.98 11.63
C GLU A 142 1.74 16.27 12.10
N LYS A 143 1.68 17.30 11.25
CA LYS A 143 1.01 18.59 11.56
C LYS A 143 -0.48 18.42 11.82
N GLU A 144 -1.14 17.51 11.12
CA GLU A 144 -2.55 17.17 11.31
C GLU A 144 -2.78 16.24 12.51
N ASN A 145 -1.74 15.90 13.29
CA ASN A 145 -1.78 14.92 14.37
C ASN A 145 -2.44 13.61 13.93
N LEU A 146 -2.16 13.16 12.72
CA LEU A 146 -2.81 12.02 12.09
C LEU A 146 -2.67 10.76 12.97
N GLY A 147 -3.84 10.10 13.22
CA GLY A 147 -3.90 8.90 14.04
C GLY A 147 -3.44 9.11 15.48
N ASP A 148 -3.69 10.31 16.07
CA ASP A 148 -3.28 10.65 17.44
C ASP A 148 -1.77 10.44 17.68
N GLY A 149 -0.95 11.07 16.83
CA GLY A 149 0.50 11.01 16.91
C GLY A 149 1.12 9.71 16.38
N ALA A 150 0.38 8.98 15.52
CA ALA A 150 0.86 7.70 14.99
C ALA A 150 2.18 7.83 14.20
N ILE A 151 2.38 8.95 13.50
CA ILE A 151 3.61 9.20 12.75
C ILE A 151 4.81 9.31 13.70
N ASN A 152 4.69 10.13 14.74
CA ASN A 152 5.76 10.28 15.73
C ASN A 152 6.05 8.97 16.49
N LEU A 153 5.01 8.20 16.79
CA LEU A 153 5.17 6.88 17.42
C LEU A 153 5.90 5.90 16.49
N TYR A 154 5.51 5.85 15.22
CA TYR A 154 6.16 5.01 14.20
C TYR A 154 7.62 5.38 14.00
N LEU A 155 7.90 6.68 13.84
CA LEU A 155 9.25 7.17 13.57
C LEU A 155 10.14 7.15 14.83
N GLY A 156 9.58 7.27 16.03
CA GLY A 156 10.33 7.51 17.25
C GLY A 156 10.81 8.96 17.38
N GLY A 157 10.19 9.88 16.64
CA GLY A 157 10.55 11.30 16.59
C GLY A 157 9.76 12.08 15.55
N SER A 158 10.17 13.33 15.30
CA SER A 158 9.54 14.17 14.28
C SER A 158 9.86 13.69 12.86
N ALA A 159 8.89 13.78 11.95
CA ALA A 159 9.02 13.44 10.53
C ALA A 159 10.15 14.22 9.83
N GLN A 160 10.45 15.41 10.29
CA GLN A 160 11.57 16.21 9.77
C GLN A 160 12.93 15.50 9.84
N ASN A 161 13.11 14.59 10.80
CA ASN A 161 14.35 13.83 10.98
C ASN A 161 14.43 12.55 10.13
N PHE A 162 13.35 12.20 9.41
CA PHE A 162 13.21 10.98 8.62
C PHE A 162 12.81 11.28 7.16
N GLN A 163 13.52 12.24 6.54
CA GLN A 163 13.20 12.70 5.20
C GLN A 163 13.34 11.60 4.13
N ASP A 164 14.18 10.61 4.38
CA ASP A 164 14.38 9.44 3.51
C ASP A 164 13.22 8.41 3.60
N LEU A 165 12.30 8.56 4.56
CA LEU A 165 11.06 7.80 4.69
C LEU A 165 9.83 8.60 4.28
N ASP A 166 9.98 9.87 3.89
CA ASP A 166 8.85 10.73 3.47
C ASP A 166 8.74 10.75 1.94
N PRO A 167 7.76 10.05 1.35
CA PRO A 167 7.66 9.90 -0.10
C PRO A 167 7.63 11.21 -0.88
N VAL A 168 6.95 12.25 -0.36
CA VAL A 168 6.82 13.55 -1.05
C VAL A 168 8.16 14.23 -1.28
N LEU A 169 9.16 13.96 -0.44
CA LEU A 169 10.51 14.55 -0.52
C LEU A 169 11.47 13.77 -1.46
N LEU A 170 11.05 12.60 -1.93
CA LEU A 170 11.90 11.69 -2.67
C LEU A 170 11.50 11.61 -4.13
N SER A 171 12.46 11.40 -5.04
CA SER A 171 12.13 11.12 -6.43
C SER A 171 11.16 9.95 -6.55
N PRO A 172 10.15 10.01 -7.42
CA PRO A 172 9.20 8.92 -7.60
C PRO A 172 9.89 7.66 -8.15
N PRO A 173 9.29 6.46 -7.98
CA PRO A 173 9.78 5.25 -8.61
C PRO A 173 9.72 5.37 -10.14
N SER A 174 10.50 4.56 -10.85
CA SER A 174 10.55 4.55 -12.33
C SER A 174 9.27 4.01 -12.97
N CYS A 175 8.48 3.24 -12.23
CA CYS A 175 7.20 2.69 -12.66
C CYS A 175 6.04 3.71 -12.47
N ARG A 176 4.86 3.36 -13.02
CA ARG A 176 3.63 4.16 -12.82
C ARG A 176 3.18 4.17 -11.36
N VAL A 177 2.68 5.31 -10.89
CA VAL A 177 2.06 5.48 -9.58
C VAL A 177 0.63 5.99 -9.75
N GLU A 178 -0.34 5.19 -9.37
CA GLU A 178 -1.74 5.56 -9.30
C GLU A 178 -2.10 5.86 -7.84
N ILE A 179 -2.38 7.13 -7.53
CA ILE A 179 -2.86 7.53 -6.21
C ILE A 179 -4.38 7.54 -6.26
N MET A 180 -5.01 6.80 -5.37
CA MET A 180 -6.46 6.81 -5.18
C MET A 180 -6.74 7.39 -3.80
N HIS A 181 -7.67 8.34 -3.72
CA HIS A 181 -8.10 8.91 -2.44
C HIS A 181 -9.61 9.02 -2.41
N THR A 182 -10.20 9.16 -1.24
CA THR A 182 -11.66 9.23 -1.06
C THR A 182 -12.08 10.59 -0.53
N GLN A 183 -13.27 11.02 -0.90
CA GLN A 183 -13.78 12.35 -0.54
C GLN A 183 -14.08 12.48 0.96
N LYS A 184 -14.52 11.39 1.59
CA LYS A 184 -14.89 11.32 3.01
C LYS A 184 -13.82 10.60 3.84
N ASP A 185 -12.55 10.77 3.47
CA ASP A 185 -11.42 10.15 4.16
C ASP A 185 -11.08 10.86 5.47
N PHE A 186 -10.66 10.10 6.46
CA PHE A 186 -10.09 10.68 7.69
C PHE A 186 -8.60 11.05 7.52
N ILE A 187 -7.90 10.49 6.49
CA ILE A 187 -6.60 11.02 6.09
C ILE A 187 -6.85 12.31 5.31
N PRO A 188 -6.34 13.46 5.75
CA PRO A 188 -6.51 14.71 5.05
C PRO A 188 -6.01 14.62 3.60
N LEU A 189 -6.77 15.17 2.67
CA LEU A 189 -6.50 15.10 1.22
C LEU A 189 -5.08 15.56 0.86
N ASN A 190 -4.57 16.60 1.54
CA ASN A 190 -3.23 17.14 1.31
C ASN A 190 -2.13 16.09 1.59
N VAL A 191 -2.30 15.21 2.58
CA VAL A 191 -1.32 14.17 2.94
C VAL A 191 -1.05 13.21 1.77
N ALA A 192 -2.06 12.90 0.97
CA ALA A 192 -1.90 12.08 -0.24
C ALA A 192 -1.62 12.93 -1.49
N LYS A 193 -2.31 14.07 -1.63
CA LYS A 193 -2.28 14.89 -2.84
C LYS A 193 -0.96 15.65 -3.02
N ASN A 194 -0.27 16.02 -1.93
CA ASN A 194 1.02 16.71 -1.99
C ASN A 194 2.05 15.92 -2.80
N TYR A 195 2.07 14.60 -2.68
CA TYR A 195 2.94 13.75 -3.49
C TYR A 195 2.65 13.90 -5.00
N TYR A 196 1.38 13.87 -5.41
CA TYR A 196 1.00 14.11 -6.80
C TYR A 196 1.38 15.52 -7.26
N GLU A 197 1.04 16.54 -6.49
CA GLU A 197 1.34 17.95 -6.85
C GLU A 197 2.83 18.21 -7.00
N GLN A 198 3.66 17.60 -6.14
CA GLN A 198 5.12 17.73 -6.16
C GLN A 198 5.74 17.11 -7.43
N HIS A 199 5.17 16.02 -7.93
CA HIS A 199 5.83 15.20 -8.94
C HIS A 199 5.16 15.19 -10.32
N LYS A 200 3.90 15.64 -10.46
CA LYS A 200 3.13 15.58 -11.71
C LYS A 200 3.79 16.31 -12.89
N SER A 201 4.53 17.40 -12.64
CA SER A 201 5.22 18.15 -13.69
C SER A 201 6.48 17.47 -14.21
N ASN A 202 7.08 16.59 -13.39
CA ASN A 202 8.33 15.90 -13.68
C ASN A 202 8.14 14.43 -14.08
N SER A 203 6.91 13.95 -14.04
CA SER A 203 6.58 12.56 -14.38
C SER A 203 5.17 12.42 -14.92
N SER A 204 5.06 11.99 -16.19
CA SER A 204 3.78 11.60 -16.81
C SER A 204 3.24 10.25 -16.30
N LYS A 205 3.96 9.63 -15.37
CA LYS A 205 3.61 8.30 -14.85
C LYS A 205 2.89 8.36 -13.50
N ILE A 206 2.50 9.56 -13.03
CA ILE A 206 1.79 9.72 -11.75
C ILE A 206 0.40 10.26 -12.02
N ASP A 207 -0.60 9.54 -11.56
CA ASP A 207 -2.01 9.92 -11.65
C ASP A 207 -2.64 10.03 -10.27
N PHE A 208 -3.68 10.87 -10.17
CA PHE A 208 -4.44 11.05 -8.95
C PHE A 208 -5.93 10.90 -9.23
N THR A 209 -6.60 10.02 -8.50
CA THR A 209 -8.05 9.79 -8.60
C THR A 209 -8.70 10.05 -7.26
N LEU A 210 -9.69 10.97 -7.23
CA LEU A 210 -10.54 11.20 -6.07
C LEU A 210 -11.87 10.50 -6.28
N LEU A 211 -12.21 9.56 -5.39
CA LEU A 211 -13.47 8.83 -5.41
C LEU A 211 -14.51 9.62 -4.60
N ALA A 212 -15.58 10.03 -5.29
CA ALA A 212 -16.72 10.67 -4.64
C ALA A 212 -17.52 9.66 -3.79
N ASP A 213 -18.21 10.16 -2.77
CA ASP A 213 -19.12 9.41 -1.88
C ASP A 213 -18.50 8.14 -1.24
N SER A 214 -17.19 8.14 -1.10
CA SER A 214 -16.41 7.03 -0.58
C SER A 214 -15.62 7.46 0.66
N ASP A 215 -15.41 6.53 1.58
CA ASP A 215 -14.59 6.70 2.77
C ASP A 215 -13.27 5.91 2.65
N HIS A 216 -12.40 6.05 3.64
CA HIS A 216 -11.08 5.41 3.68
C HIS A 216 -11.10 3.90 3.44
N TYR A 217 -12.13 3.21 3.96
CA TYR A 217 -12.24 1.75 3.90
C TYR A 217 -12.92 1.26 2.64
N THR A 218 -13.63 2.12 1.92
CA THR A 218 -14.22 1.79 0.61
C THR A 218 -13.16 1.27 -0.36
N LEU A 219 -11.91 1.76 -0.26
CA LEU A 219 -10.80 1.36 -1.13
C LEU A 219 -10.33 -0.08 -0.93
N ILE A 220 -10.66 -0.68 0.21
CA ILE A 220 -10.29 -2.06 0.56
C ILE A 220 -11.50 -2.97 0.77
N ASP A 221 -12.74 -2.46 0.62
CA ASP A 221 -13.95 -3.27 0.69
C ASP A 221 -14.11 -4.08 -0.62
N PRO A 222 -14.04 -5.43 -0.56
CA PRO A 222 -14.16 -6.27 -1.75
C PRO A 222 -15.57 -6.28 -2.38
N ARG A 223 -16.57 -5.71 -1.70
CA ARG A 223 -17.97 -5.71 -2.13
C ARG A 223 -18.37 -4.42 -2.86
N GLY A 224 -17.50 -3.40 -2.84
CA GLY A 224 -17.88 -2.05 -3.22
C GLY A 224 -17.16 -1.50 -4.47
N ALA A 225 -17.34 -0.19 -4.65
CA ALA A 225 -16.73 0.56 -5.75
C ALA A 225 -15.19 0.52 -5.71
N GLY A 226 -14.60 0.35 -4.51
CA GLY A 226 -13.15 0.28 -4.33
C GLY A 226 -12.51 -0.86 -5.12
N LEU A 227 -13.08 -2.08 -5.04
CA LEU A 227 -12.59 -3.22 -5.82
C LEU A 227 -12.62 -2.93 -7.33
N VAL A 228 -13.71 -2.35 -7.83
CA VAL A 228 -13.84 -2.02 -9.26
C VAL A 228 -12.76 -0.99 -9.68
N GLN A 229 -12.51 0.01 -8.89
CA GLN A 229 -11.49 1.02 -9.19
C GLN A 229 -10.07 0.44 -9.07
N LEU A 230 -9.82 -0.42 -8.09
CA LEU A 230 -8.54 -1.12 -7.95
C LEU A 230 -8.26 -2.00 -9.17
N VAL A 231 -9.23 -2.81 -9.61
CA VAL A 231 -9.11 -3.65 -10.82
C VAL A 231 -8.83 -2.79 -12.07
N LYS A 232 -9.50 -1.64 -12.22
CA LYS A 232 -9.21 -0.71 -13.31
C LYS A 232 -7.79 -0.16 -13.24
N ALA A 233 -7.31 0.24 -12.04
CA ALA A 233 -5.95 0.75 -11.86
C ALA A 233 -4.89 -0.32 -12.16
N VAL A 234 -5.10 -1.58 -11.71
CA VAL A 234 -4.22 -2.72 -12.04
C VAL A 234 -4.16 -2.94 -13.56
N ASN A 235 -5.33 -2.99 -14.22
CA ASN A 235 -5.40 -3.19 -15.67
C ASN A 235 -4.73 -2.05 -16.44
N LYS A 236 -4.86 -0.81 -15.99
CA LYS A 236 -4.16 0.35 -16.58
C LYS A 236 -2.64 0.20 -16.50
N VAL A 237 -2.11 -0.28 -15.35
CA VAL A 237 -0.68 -0.59 -15.20
C VAL A 237 -0.24 -1.69 -16.18
N LEU A 238 -1.02 -2.77 -16.30
CA LEU A 238 -0.71 -3.90 -17.18
C LEU A 238 -0.74 -3.51 -18.67
N MET A 239 -1.73 -2.71 -19.11
CA MET A 239 -1.89 -2.29 -20.50
C MET A 239 -0.77 -1.35 -20.97
N ASN A 240 -0.33 -0.40 -20.15
CA ASN A 240 0.71 0.55 -20.52
C ASN A 240 2.07 -0.13 -20.78
N LYS A 241 2.27 -1.32 -20.26
CA LYS A 241 3.50 -2.09 -20.52
C LYS A 241 3.52 -2.78 -21.88
N ILE A 242 2.35 -3.06 -22.47
CA ILE A 242 2.25 -3.69 -23.81
C ILE A 242 2.62 -2.69 -24.91
N GLY A 243 2.50 -1.38 -24.66
CA GLY A 243 2.84 -0.30 -25.60
C GLY A 243 4.30 0.18 -25.56
N GLU A 244 5.10 -0.27 -24.57
CA GLU A 244 6.52 0.12 -24.42
C GLU A 244 7.49 -1.01 -24.85
N GLY A 245 7.01 -2.10 -25.47
CA GLY A 245 7.79 -3.26 -25.92
C GLY A 245 8.08 -3.29 -27.41
#